data_6dfa73c41af5c863aafc04e6cd69b85d
#
_entry.id   6dfa73c41af5c863aafc04e6cd69b85d
#
_cell.length_a   1.000
_cell.length_b   1.000
_cell.length_c   1.000
_cell.angle_alpha   90.00
_cell.angle_beta   90.00
_cell.angle_gamma   90.00
#
_symmetry.space_group_name_H-M   'P 1'
#
loop_
_entity.id
_entity.type
_entity.pdbx_description
1 polymer ?
#
loop_
_entity_poly.entity_id
_entity_poly.type
_entity_poly.pdbx_seq_one_letter_code
_entity_poly.pdbx_strand_id
1 'polypeptide(L)'
;IAGGRLQLGISRGSPEQVIDGFRYFSYVPPEGITDAEMARHHTEVFLELLLGKGFAKPNPSPMFPNPPGLLRLEPYSEGLRERIWWGAGTNATAQWAAKLGMNLQSSTLKIDESGKPFHIQQAEQIRLYRAAWKEAGHARTPRVSVSRSIFALTDDRDRMYFARGDEEG
;
A
#
# COMPACT_ATOMS: atom_id res chain seq x y z
N ILE A 1 -12.37 -2.46 19.06
CA ILE A 1 -11.86 -1.28 19.78
C ILE A 1 -11.91 -0.04 18.89
N ALA A 2 -11.42 -0.09 17.62
CA ALA A 2 -11.34 1.09 16.75
C ALA A 2 -12.67 1.49 16.08
N GLY A 3 -13.75 0.70 16.17
CA GLY A 3 -15.06 1.01 15.57
C GLY A 3 -14.98 1.32 14.07
N GLY A 4 -14.16 0.60 13.32
CA GLY A 4 -14.00 0.80 11.89
C GLY A 4 -13.07 1.97 11.49
N ARG A 5 -12.50 2.72 12.44
CA ARG A 5 -11.63 3.87 12.15
C ARG A 5 -10.22 3.51 11.72
N LEU A 6 -9.76 2.27 11.99
CA LEU A 6 -8.42 1.83 11.60
C LEU A 6 -8.29 1.82 10.08
N GLN A 7 -7.25 2.48 9.58
CA GLN A 7 -6.78 2.43 8.21
C GLN A 7 -5.36 1.87 8.24
N LEU A 8 -5.04 0.92 7.37
CA LEU A 8 -3.72 0.29 7.34
C LEU A 8 -3.07 0.49 5.98
N GLY A 9 -1.96 1.22 5.96
CA GLY A 9 -1.12 1.40 4.78
C GLY A 9 -0.06 0.31 4.72
N ILE A 10 0.10 -0.28 3.55
CA ILE A 10 1.14 -1.24 3.23
C ILE A 10 1.83 -0.87 1.93
N SER A 11 3.07 -1.29 1.77
CA SER A 11 3.85 -1.11 0.54
C SER A 11 4.99 -2.13 0.53
N ARG A 12 5.74 -2.17 -0.56
CA ARG A 12 7.00 -2.92 -0.61
C ARG A 12 8.08 -2.31 0.31
N GLY A 13 7.93 -1.08 0.71
CA GLY A 13 8.93 -0.26 1.36
C GLY A 13 9.56 0.76 0.40
N SER A 14 10.31 1.69 0.97
CA SER A 14 11.09 2.66 0.22
C SER A 14 12.39 2.04 -0.31
N PRO A 15 12.99 2.56 -1.40
CA PRO A 15 14.35 2.21 -1.77
C PRO A 15 15.30 2.46 -0.59
N GLU A 16 15.98 1.41 -0.16
CA GLU A 16 16.89 1.47 0.96
C GLU A 16 18.29 1.87 0.48
N GLN A 17 19.06 2.54 1.35
CA GLN A 17 20.48 2.76 1.11
C GLN A 17 21.30 1.46 1.25
N VAL A 18 20.72 0.46 1.89
CA VAL A 18 21.31 -0.86 2.08
C VAL A 18 20.79 -1.80 0.99
N ILE A 19 21.72 -2.40 0.25
CA ILE A 19 21.39 -3.42 -0.74
C ILE A 19 20.74 -4.62 -0.04
N ASP A 20 19.59 -5.08 -0.54
CA ASP A 20 18.85 -6.23 -0.02
C ASP A 20 18.50 -6.10 1.48
N GLY A 21 18.15 -4.90 1.95
CA GLY A 21 17.83 -4.63 3.36
C GLY A 21 16.77 -5.59 3.96
N PHE A 22 15.85 -6.10 3.15
CA PHE A 22 14.84 -7.08 3.57
C PHE A 22 15.44 -8.39 4.10
N ARG A 23 16.67 -8.77 3.68
CA ARG A 23 17.35 -9.98 4.16
C ARG A 23 17.70 -9.93 5.65
N TYR A 24 17.91 -8.73 6.20
CA TYR A 24 18.16 -8.54 7.62
C TYR A 24 16.95 -8.82 8.50
N PHE A 25 15.76 -8.88 7.90
CA PHE A 25 14.53 -9.30 8.56
C PHE A 25 14.13 -10.74 8.20
N SER A 26 15.06 -11.53 7.68
CA SER A 26 14.85 -12.93 7.26
C SER A 26 13.84 -13.08 6.11
N TYR A 27 13.55 -12.02 5.36
CA TYR A 27 12.72 -12.07 4.16
C TYR A 27 13.61 -12.35 2.95
N VAL A 28 13.84 -13.62 2.65
CA VAL A 28 14.64 -14.02 1.49
C VAL A 28 13.68 -14.53 0.42
N PRO A 29 13.62 -13.85 -0.76
CA PRO A 29 12.82 -14.36 -1.88
C PRO A 29 13.32 -15.73 -2.29
N PRO A 30 12.43 -16.64 -2.70
CA PRO A 30 12.82 -17.88 -3.35
C PRO A 30 13.68 -17.61 -4.60
N GLU A 31 14.45 -18.62 -5.02
CA GLU A 31 15.25 -18.50 -6.24
C GLU A 31 14.36 -18.14 -7.45
N GLY A 32 14.78 -17.17 -8.24
CA GLY A 32 14.05 -16.67 -9.41
C GLY A 32 12.89 -15.73 -9.12
N ILE A 33 12.59 -15.43 -7.84
CA ILE A 33 11.54 -14.49 -7.43
C ILE A 33 12.18 -13.17 -6.95
N THR A 34 11.70 -12.05 -7.45
CA THR A 34 12.14 -10.73 -6.97
C THR A 34 11.51 -10.38 -5.63
N ASP A 35 12.13 -9.46 -4.89
CA ASP A 35 11.56 -8.90 -3.65
C ASP A 35 10.18 -8.26 -3.89
N ALA A 36 9.98 -7.64 -5.06
CA ALA A 36 8.72 -7.04 -5.45
C ALA A 36 7.62 -8.09 -5.69
N GLU A 37 7.94 -9.22 -6.29
CA GLU A 37 7.01 -10.32 -6.48
C GLU A 37 6.67 -10.99 -5.16
N MET A 38 7.66 -11.23 -4.30
CA MET A 38 7.46 -11.73 -2.95
C MET A 38 6.53 -10.82 -2.16
N ALA A 39 6.75 -9.50 -2.19
CA ALA A 39 5.91 -8.53 -1.48
C ALA A 39 4.46 -8.53 -2.00
N ARG A 40 4.25 -8.66 -3.31
CA ARG A 40 2.91 -8.79 -3.90
C ARG A 40 2.23 -10.07 -3.44
N HIS A 41 2.93 -11.20 -3.50
CA HIS A 41 2.38 -12.47 -3.04
C HIS A 41 1.99 -12.43 -1.55
N HIS A 42 2.85 -11.92 -0.68
CA HIS A 42 2.53 -11.77 0.74
C HIS A 42 1.32 -10.83 0.96
N THR A 43 1.20 -9.78 0.16
CA THR A 43 0.05 -8.88 0.22
C THR A 43 -1.25 -9.60 -0.16
N GLU A 44 -1.24 -10.40 -1.23
CA GLU A 44 -2.40 -11.17 -1.66
C GLU A 44 -2.83 -12.17 -0.58
N VAL A 45 -1.89 -12.93 -0.02
CA VAL A 45 -2.15 -13.83 1.11
C VAL A 45 -2.73 -13.06 2.31
N PHE A 46 -2.13 -11.93 2.67
CA PHE A 46 -2.62 -11.09 3.77
C PHE A 46 -4.06 -10.62 3.54
N LEU A 47 -4.40 -10.17 2.33
CA LEU A 47 -5.75 -9.74 1.98
C LEU A 47 -6.78 -10.88 2.11
N GLU A 48 -6.40 -12.11 1.76
CA GLU A 48 -7.26 -13.28 1.95
C GLU A 48 -7.46 -13.62 3.43
N LEU A 49 -6.42 -13.53 4.25
CA LEU A 49 -6.52 -13.76 5.69
C LEU A 49 -7.46 -12.75 6.38
N LEU A 50 -7.54 -11.52 5.86
CA LEU A 50 -8.44 -10.48 6.38
C LEU A 50 -9.92 -10.75 6.09
N LEU A 51 -10.26 -11.73 5.25
CA LEU A 51 -11.64 -12.17 5.04
C LEU A 51 -12.21 -12.98 6.22
N GLY A 52 -11.38 -13.31 7.20
CA GLY A 52 -11.78 -14.02 8.41
C GLY A 52 -11.99 -15.52 8.23
N LYS A 53 -11.54 -16.09 7.10
CA LYS A 53 -11.53 -17.54 6.91
C LYS A 53 -10.46 -18.20 7.76
N GLY A 54 -10.76 -19.36 8.32
CA GLY A 54 -9.78 -20.18 9.01
C GLY A 54 -8.72 -20.73 8.04
N PHE A 55 -7.45 -20.71 8.45
CA PHE A 55 -6.32 -21.15 7.63
C PHE A 55 -5.32 -22.03 8.37
N ALA A 56 -5.24 -21.91 9.69
CA ALA A 56 -4.27 -22.62 10.52
C ALA A 56 -4.92 -23.77 11.30
N LYS A 57 -4.28 -24.95 11.29
CA LYS A 57 -4.72 -26.07 12.13
C LYS A 57 -4.41 -25.75 13.59
N PRO A 58 -5.39 -25.92 14.53
CA PRO A 58 -5.12 -25.77 15.95
C PRO A 58 -4.16 -26.87 16.44
N ASN A 59 -3.43 -26.57 17.50
CA ASN A 59 -2.68 -27.60 18.21
C ASN A 59 -3.67 -28.65 18.74
N PRO A 60 -3.43 -29.97 18.54
CA PRO A 60 -4.30 -31.02 19.05
C PRO A 60 -4.38 -31.06 20.60
N SER A 61 -3.40 -30.51 21.27
CA SER A 61 -3.36 -30.39 22.74
C SER A 61 -3.10 -28.94 23.16
N PRO A 62 -4.06 -28.03 22.96
CA PRO A 62 -3.90 -26.63 23.27
C PRO A 62 -3.95 -26.40 24.78
N MET A 63 -3.21 -25.38 25.27
CA MET A 63 -3.29 -24.93 26.67
C MET A 63 -4.67 -24.37 27.03
N PHE A 64 -5.32 -23.73 26.09
CA PHE A 64 -6.68 -23.19 26.21
C PHE A 64 -7.57 -23.72 25.09
N PRO A 65 -8.87 -23.87 25.32
CA PRO A 65 -9.82 -24.30 24.30
C PRO A 65 -9.79 -23.40 23.07
N ASN A 66 -9.70 -23.99 21.90
CA ASN A 66 -9.82 -23.29 20.62
C ASN A 66 -11.25 -23.42 20.08
N PRO A 67 -11.71 -22.45 19.26
CA PRO A 67 -12.90 -22.64 18.46
C PRO A 67 -12.79 -23.88 17.58
N PRO A 68 -13.89 -24.55 17.24
CA PRO A 68 -13.86 -25.69 16.33
C PRO A 68 -13.42 -25.28 14.92
N GLY A 69 -12.67 -26.14 14.26
CA GLY A 69 -12.23 -25.94 12.88
C GLY A 69 -10.85 -25.27 12.76
N LEU A 70 -10.60 -24.64 11.64
CA LEU A 70 -9.35 -23.91 11.38
C LEU A 70 -9.37 -22.56 12.12
N LEU A 71 -8.24 -22.19 12.65
CA LEU A 71 -8.04 -20.87 13.30
C LEU A 71 -7.87 -19.79 12.23
N ARG A 72 -8.48 -18.63 12.46
CA ARG A 72 -8.34 -17.44 11.62
C ARG A 72 -7.39 -16.42 12.25
N LEU A 73 -7.09 -15.34 11.51
CA LEU A 73 -6.34 -14.21 12.02
C LEU A 73 -7.16 -13.48 13.11
N GLU A 74 -6.57 -13.31 14.29
CA GLU A 74 -7.18 -12.57 15.41
C GLU A 74 -6.26 -11.41 15.87
N PRO A 75 -6.83 -10.29 16.35
CA PRO A 75 -8.27 -10.03 16.49
C PRO A 75 -8.92 -9.77 15.12
N TYR A 76 -9.99 -10.47 14.82
CA TYR A 76 -10.74 -10.25 13.58
C TYR A 76 -11.42 -8.88 13.59
N SER A 77 -11.32 -8.16 12.47
CA SER A 77 -11.95 -6.87 12.28
C SER A 77 -12.71 -6.86 10.96
N GLU A 78 -14.02 -6.97 11.06
CA GLU A 78 -14.89 -6.92 9.89
C GLU A 78 -14.65 -5.68 9.05
N GLY A 79 -14.58 -5.84 7.72
CA GLY A 79 -14.32 -4.78 6.76
C GLY A 79 -12.92 -4.17 6.81
N LEU A 80 -11.96 -4.72 7.58
CA LEU A 80 -10.58 -4.21 7.58
C LEU A 80 -9.95 -4.30 6.20
N ARG A 81 -10.25 -5.36 5.44
CA ARG A 81 -9.77 -5.55 4.07
C ARG A 81 -10.10 -4.35 3.16
N GLU A 82 -11.23 -3.70 3.34
CA GLU A 82 -11.64 -2.52 2.56
C GLU A 82 -10.91 -1.24 3.00
N ARG A 83 -10.23 -1.27 4.14
CA ARG A 83 -9.47 -0.16 4.73
C ARG A 83 -7.96 -0.30 4.54
N ILE A 84 -7.54 -1.23 3.70
CA ILE A 84 -6.14 -1.37 3.30
C ILE A 84 -5.80 -0.34 2.22
N TRP A 85 -4.63 0.26 2.36
CA TRP A 85 -4.08 1.24 1.43
C TRP A 85 -2.75 0.72 0.88
N TRP A 86 -2.57 0.87 -0.42
CA TRP A 86 -1.30 0.54 -1.06
C TRP A 86 -0.54 1.80 -1.44
N GLY A 87 0.71 1.90 -0.97
CA GLY A 87 1.66 2.93 -1.40
C GLY A 87 2.27 2.57 -2.75
N ALA A 88 1.83 3.23 -3.82
CA ALA A 88 2.24 2.91 -5.18
C ALA A 88 3.26 3.91 -5.72
N GLY A 89 4.49 3.45 -6.00
CA GLY A 89 5.53 4.22 -6.69
C GLY A 89 5.43 4.18 -8.21
N THR A 90 4.69 3.23 -8.81
CA THR A 90 4.55 3.06 -10.26
C THR A 90 3.09 2.95 -10.69
N ASN A 91 2.82 3.24 -11.96
CA ASN A 91 1.47 3.07 -12.53
C ASN A 91 1.01 1.61 -12.47
N ALA A 92 1.90 0.67 -12.76
CA ALA A 92 1.60 -0.76 -12.73
C ALA A 92 1.15 -1.24 -11.34
N THR A 93 1.82 -0.80 -10.27
CA THR A 93 1.45 -1.18 -8.90
C THR A 93 0.17 -0.49 -8.42
N ALA A 94 -0.15 0.70 -8.94
CA ALA A 94 -1.43 1.34 -8.68
C ALA A 94 -2.60 0.57 -9.34
N GLN A 95 -2.44 0.14 -10.59
CA GLN A 95 -3.44 -0.69 -11.27
C GLN A 95 -3.62 -2.06 -10.60
N TRP A 96 -2.52 -2.69 -10.16
CA TRP A 96 -2.57 -3.93 -9.40
C TRP A 96 -3.33 -3.76 -8.07
N ALA A 97 -3.05 -2.69 -7.33
CA ALA A 97 -3.77 -2.36 -6.10
C ALA A 97 -5.29 -2.18 -6.35
N ALA A 98 -5.65 -1.54 -7.47
CA ALA A 98 -7.04 -1.39 -7.88
C ALA A 98 -7.71 -2.74 -8.13
N LYS A 99 -7.06 -3.65 -8.86
CA LYS A 99 -7.59 -4.99 -9.14
C LYS A 99 -7.88 -5.78 -7.87
N LEU A 100 -7.03 -5.63 -6.84
CA LEU A 100 -7.22 -6.27 -5.54
C LEU A 100 -8.18 -5.52 -4.61
N GLY A 101 -8.72 -4.38 -4.99
CA GLY A 101 -9.66 -3.61 -4.18
C GLY A 101 -9.01 -2.88 -3.01
N MET A 102 -7.72 -2.54 -3.08
CA MET A 102 -7.04 -1.69 -2.10
C MET A 102 -7.22 -0.21 -2.43
N ASN A 103 -7.26 0.66 -1.42
CA ASN A 103 -7.21 2.10 -1.63
C ASN A 103 -5.80 2.52 -2.09
N LEU A 104 -5.70 3.63 -2.79
CA LEU A 104 -4.43 4.13 -3.33
C LEU A 104 -3.87 5.25 -2.47
N GLN A 105 -2.61 5.10 -2.07
CA GLN A 105 -1.75 6.24 -1.72
C GLN A 105 -0.77 6.46 -2.87
N SER A 106 -0.96 7.54 -3.62
CA SER A 106 0.00 7.95 -4.64
C SER A 106 1.25 8.47 -3.96
N SER A 107 2.37 7.77 -4.18
CA SER A 107 3.63 8.05 -3.50
C SER A 107 4.23 9.40 -3.90
N THR A 108 4.96 10.03 -2.99
CA THR A 108 5.83 11.17 -3.28
C THR A 108 7.11 10.72 -4.01
N LEU A 109 7.44 9.44 -3.94
CA LEU A 109 8.56 8.84 -4.64
C LEU A 109 8.01 8.13 -5.88
N LYS A 110 8.02 8.82 -7.02
CA LYS A 110 7.78 8.20 -8.32
C LYS A 110 9.12 7.99 -9.03
N ILE A 111 9.34 6.74 -9.43
CA ILE A 111 10.42 6.38 -10.32
C ILE A 111 9.82 6.44 -11.73
N ASP A 112 9.75 7.63 -12.30
CA ASP A 112 9.33 7.84 -13.67
C ASP A 112 10.30 8.83 -14.32
N GLU A 113 11.02 8.37 -15.33
CA GLU A 113 11.99 9.15 -16.09
C GLU A 113 11.34 9.93 -17.26
N SER A 114 10.01 10.05 -17.27
CA SER A 114 9.29 10.70 -18.37
C SER A 114 9.54 12.19 -18.50
N GLY A 115 10.17 12.81 -17.50
CA GLY A 115 10.41 14.26 -17.46
C GLY A 115 9.15 15.11 -17.25
N LYS A 116 7.98 14.47 -17.07
CA LYS A 116 6.74 15.20 -16.80
C LYS A 116 6.75 15.76 -15.38
N PRO A 117 6.12 16.93 -15.13
CA PRO A 117 5.92 17.45 -13.79
C PRO A 117 5.27 16.42 -12.87
N PHE A 118 5.69 16.37 -11.61
CA PHE A 118 5.29 15.33 -10.67
C PHE A 118 3.76 15.28 -10.45
N HIS A 119 3.09 16.43 -10.41
CA HIS A 119 1.63 16.49 -10.27
C HIS A 119 0.88 15.88 -11.47
N ILE A 120 1.44 16.01 -12.68
CA ILE A 120 0.87 15.39 -13.88
C ILE A 120 1.02 13.86 -13.81
N GLN A 121 2.18 13.38 -13.36
CA GLN A 121 2.42 11.95 -13.16
C GLN A 121 1.48 11.35 -12.12
N GLN A 122 1.23 12.05 -11.00
CA GLN A 122 0.25 11.59 -10.00
C GLN A 122 -1.19 11.58 -10.55
N ALA A 123 -1.57 12.62 -11.27
CA ALA A 123 -2.90 12.68 -11.89
C ALA A 123 -3.11 11.51 -12.89
N GLU A 124 -2.09 11.17 -13.67
CA GLU A 124 -2.11 10.02 -14.58
C GLU A 124 -2.24 8.70 -13.82
N GLN A 125 -1.45 8.50 -12.78
CA GLN A 125 -1.52 7.30 -11.93
C GLN A 125 -2.91 7.12 -11.32
N ILE A 126 -3.52 8.20 -10.82
CA ILE A 126 -4.87 8.16 -10.24
C ILE A 126 -5.91 7.80 -11.29
N ARG A 127 -5.78 8.33 -12.51
CA ARG A 127 -6.69 7.98 -13.63
C ARG A 127 -6.59 6.50 -13.99
N LEU A 128 -5.38 5.97 -14.12
CA LEU A 128 -5.13 4.55 -14.41
C LEU A 128 -5.66 3.65 -13.29
N TYR A 129 -5.43 4.03 -12.04
CA TYR A 129 -5.97 3.32 -10.89
C TYR A 129 -7.51 3.27 -10.92
N ARG A 130 -8.18 4.40 -11.16
CA ARG A 130 -9.66 4.46 -11.22
C ARG A 130 -10.23 3.66 -12.38
N ALA A 131 -9.55 3.65 -13.52
CA ALA A 131 -9.94 2.84 -14.68
C ALA A 131 -9.85 1.34 -14.34
N ALA A 132 -8.73 0.88 -13.78
CA ALA A 132 -8.54 -0.50 -13.36
C ALA A 132 -9.52 -0.93 -12.25
N TRP A 133 -9.85 -0.01 -11.33
CA TRP A 133 -10.87 -0.24 -10.31
C TRP A 133 -12.26 -0.52 -10.91
N LYS A 134 -12.66 0.31 -11.87
CA LYS A 134 -13.94 0.16 -12.57
C LYS A 134 -13.98 -1.15 -13.36
N GLU A 135 -12.91 -1.47 -14.06
CA GLU A 135 -12.76 -2.73 -14.81
C GLU A 135 -12.86 -3.97 -13.91
N ALA A 136 -12.29 -3.90 -12.70
CA ALA A 136 -12.37 -4.96 -11.71
C ALA A 136 -13.77 -5.18 -11.10
N GLY A 137 -14.72 -4.27 -11.34
CA GLY A 137 -16.12 -4.42 -10.94
C GLY A 137 -16.38 -4.27 -9.43
N HIS A 138 -15.52 -3.61 -8.68
CA HIS A 138 -15.73 -3.40 -7.25
C HIS A 138 -16.94 -2.51 -6.98
N ALA A 139 -17.80 -2.93 -6.05
CA ALA A 139 -19.05 -2.21 -5.72
C ALA A 139 -18.80 -0.90 -4.95
N ARG A 140 -17.75 -0.84 -4.12
CA ARG A 140 -17.45 0.35 -3.33
C ARG A 140 -16.70 1.42 -4.14
N THR A 141 -16.78 2.67 -3.70
CA THR A 141 -15.98 3.77 -4.26
C THR A 141 -14.54 3.69 -3.72
N PRO A 142 -13.51 3.74 -4.60
CA PRO A 142 -12.13 3.73 -4.17
C PRO A 142 -11.75 5.05 -3.51
N ARG A 143 -10.89 4.98 -2.51
CA ARG A 143 -10.30 6.16 -1.87
C ARG A 143 -8.88 6.36 -2.38
N VAL A 144 -8.52 7.63 -2.57
CA VAL A 144 -7.18 8.03 -3.05
C VAL A 144 -6.63 9.08 -2.09
N SER A 145 -5.37 8.92 -1.75
CA SER A 145 -4.57 9.88 -0.98
C SER A 145 -3.36 10.30 -1.81
N VAL A 146 -3.02 11.56 -1.73
CA VAL A 146 -1.76 12.12 -2.24
C VAL A 146 -1.00 12.76 -1.10
N SER A 147 0.32 12.67 -1.15
CA SER A 147 1.21 13.35 -0.21
C SER A 147 1.94 14.45 -0.93
N ARG A 148 1.98 15.65 -0.33
CA ARG A 148 2.63 16.85 -0.87
C ARG A 148 3.29 17.61 0.25
N SER A 149 4.44 18.20 -0.04
CA SER A 149 5.04 19.19 0.83
C SER A 149 4.26 20.50 0.71
N ILE A 150 3.83 21.05 1.82
CA ILE A 150 3.13 22.33 1.89
C ILE A 150 3.93 23.22 2.83
N PHE A 151 4.40 24.36 2.32
CA PHE A 151 5.12 25.37 3.09
C PHE A 151 4.30 26.64 3.12
N ALA A 152 4.01 27.15 4.30
CA ALA A 152 3.43 28.47 4.44
C ALA A 152 4.53 29.51 4.22
N LEU A 153 4.40 30.34 3.20
CA LEU A 153 5.31 31.47 2.94
C LEU A 153 4.78 32.69 3.67
N THR A 154 5.25 32.90 4.91
CA THR A 154 4.72 33.94 5.81
C THR A 154 5.48 35.25 5.69
N ASP A 155 6.74 35.21 5.27
CA ASP A 155 7.59 36.41 5.11
C ASP A 155 8.53 36.27 3.90
N ASP A 156 9.35 37.31 3.65
CA ASP A 156 10.28 37.34 2.51
C ASP A 156 11.44 36.35 2.69
N ARG A 157 11.76 35.99 3.92
CA ARG A 157 12.80 34.99 4.21
C ARG A 157 12.32 33.61 3.81
N ASP A 158 11.07 33.27 4.12
CA ASP A 158 10.47 32.01 3.69
C ASP A 158 10.44 31.91 2.17
N ARG A 159 10.07 33.01 1.48
CA ARG A 159 10.08 33.08 0.02
C ARG A 159 11.49 32.88 -0.57
N MET A 160 12.49 33.46 0.05
CA MET A 160 13.88 33.33 -0.40
C MET A 160 14.39 31.88 -0.31
N TYR A 161 13.97 31.11 0.72
CA TYR A 161 14.43 29.74 0.93
C TYR A 161 13.57 28.68 0.23
N PHE A 162 12.25 28.89 0.13
CA PHE A 162 11.31 27.85 -0.33
C PHE A 162 10.68 28.13 -1.69
N ALA A 163 10.62 29.37 -2.17
CA ALA A 163 10.02 29.70 -3.46
C ALA A 163 10.88 29.34 -4.69
N ARG A 164 12.14 28.96 -4.50
CA ARG A 164 13.02 28.57 -5.62
C ARG A 164 12.67 27.23 -6.27
N GLY A 165 11.70 26.48 -5.72
CA GLY A 165 11.23 25.21 -6.27
C GLY A 165 10.15 25.32 -7.34
N ASP A 166 9.59 26.50 -7.58
CA ASP A 166 8.46 26.67 -8.52
C ASP A 166 8.89 26.75 -9.99
N GLU A 167 10.17 26.84 -10.29
CA GLU A 167 10.69 26.87 -11.67
C GLU A 167 11.03 25.49 -12.23
N GLU A 168 10.99 24.40 -11.42
CA GLU A 168 11.30 23.03 -11.83
C GLU A 168 10.16 22.02 -11.56
N GLY A 169 8.93 22.45 -11.32
CA GLY A 169 7.79 21.62 -10.98
C GLY A 169 6.72 21.47 -12.07
#